data_a26e9573bcc1a5bad16724b0924e0c00
#
_entry.id   a26e9573bcc1a5bad16724b0924e0c00
#
_cell.length_a   1.000
_cell.length_b   1.000
_cell.length_c   1.000
_cell.angle_alpha   90.00
_cell.angle_beta   90.00
_cell.angle_gamma   90.00
#
_symmetry.space_group_name_H-M   'P 1'
#
loop_
_entity.id
_entity.type
_entity.pdbx_description
1 polymer ?
#
loop_
_entity_poly.entity_id
_entity_poly.type
_entity_poly.pdbx_seq_one_letter_code
_entity_poly.pdbx_strand_id
1 'polypeptide(L)'
;GDLVEFGNTAKVLGDPDHPYTRSLISAVPRSDVKLDRFPLVSYIEEAHEMEPLDVKNHWLGQSQDHRDYTGSLLTVENVNLRFTTKDSLFESRREYVQASNNVSFEVFEGETFGLVGESGSGKSTIARVIAGLYQPNSGKVTFEGIDLTSLKSEKERRPLRRQMQMVFQNPYTSMNPRMKIFDIIAEPIRFHKLTRNENETRQIVHDLLDHVGLGKMAGVKYPHEFSGGQRQRISIARALATRPRLLICDEPTSALDVSVQAQILNLLKDLQDELNLTMLFISHDLPVIRQMCDRIGVMQMGTLLEVSPTEQLFTAPQHEYSKQLISLMPEFKGMSQEGLKLA
;
A
#
# COMPACT_ATOMS: atom_id res chain seq x y z
N GLY A 1 -4.02 25.08 17.32
CA GLY A 1 -3.05 25.25 16.23
C GLY A 1 -2.70 26.72 16.06
N ASP A 2 -1.40 27.00 15.89
CA ASP A 2 -0.89 28.34 15.72
C ASP A 2 -0.68 28.66 14.24
N LEU A 3 -0.94 29.90 13.82
CA LEU A 3 -0.59 30.41 12.50
C LEU A 3 0.91 30.70 12.47
N VAL A 4 1.71 29.83 11.82
CA VAL A 4 3.17 29.93 11.83
C VAL A 4 3.74 30.81 10.73
N GLU A 5 3.04 30.92 9.59
CA GLU A 5 3.47 31.74 8.45
C GLU A 5 2.26 32.20 7.64
N PHE A 6 2.33 33.45 7.15
CA PHE A 6 1.33 34.04 6.29
C PHE A 6 2.01 34.97 5.26
N GLY A 7 1.58 34.89 3.99
CA GLY A 7 2.19 35.70 2.94
C GLY A 7 1.63 35.40 1.56
N ASN A 8 2.25 36.00 0.54
CA ASN A 8 1.96 35.73 -0.85
C ASN A 8 2.31 34.26 -1.18
N THR A 9 1.46 33.59 -1.96
CA THR A 9 1.63 32.18 -2.34
C THR A 9 3.02 31.88 -2.91
N ALA A 10 3.54 32.75 -3.79
CA ALA A 10 4.87 32.60 -4.38
C ALA A 10 6.00 32.65 -3.33
N LYS A 11 5.87 33.48 -2.29
CA LYS A 11 6.84 33.57 -1.20
C LYS A 11 6.73 32.34 -0.28
N VAL A 12 5.52 32.01 0.20
CA VAL A 12 5.30 30.90 1.14
C VAL A 12 5.66 29.55 0.52
N LEU A 13 5.39 29.33 -0.78
CA LEU A 13 5.71 28.06 -1.45
C LEU A 13 7.12 28.00 -2.04
N GLY A 14 7.69 29.16 -2.46
CA GLY A 14 8.98 29.22 -3.16
C GLY A 14 10.18 29.49 -2.26
N ASP A 15 9.99 30.29 -1.20
CA ASP A 15 11.02 30.70 -0.25
C ASP A 15 10.41 30.96 1.13
N PRO A 16 9.91 29.91 1.81
CA PRO A 16 9.28 30.05 3.12
C PRO A 16 10.28 30.46 4.21
N ASP A 17 9.83 31.32 5.12
CA ASP A 17 10.66 31.79 6.22
C ASP A 17 10.62 30.83 7.41
N HIS A 18 9.44 30.22 7.69
CA HIS A 18 9.26 29.36 8.85
C HIS A 18 9.79 27.93 8.61
N PRO A 19 10.61 27.36 9.51
CA PRO A 19 11.15 26.01 9.34
C PRO A 19 10.10 24.90 9.16
N TYR A 20 8.96 25.01 9.85
CA TYR A 20 7.85 24.08 9.68
C TYR A 20 7.29 24.11 8.24
N THR A 21 7.10 25.31 7.66
CA THR A 21 6.64 25.47 6.28
C THR A 21 7.63 24.83 5.29
N ARG A 22 8.94 25.03 5.51
CA ARG A 22 10.00 24.40 4.70
C ARG A 22 9.92 22.87 4.76
N SER A 23 9.85 22.30 5.96
CA SER A 23 9.72 20.87 6.16
C SER A 23 8.46 20.30 5.51
N LEU A 24 7.31 20.99 5.65
CA LEU A 24 6.04 20.57 5.05
C LEU A 24 6.13 20.55 3.51
N ILE A 25 6.73 21.58 2.90
CA ILE A 25 6.95 21.66 1.46
C ILE A 25 7.91 20.58 0.98
N SER A 26 8.99 20.31 1.73
CA SER A 26 9.95 19.27 1.37
C SER A 26 9.39 17.86 1.44
N ALA A 27 8.38 17.63 2.28
CA ALA A 27 7.70 16.34 2.42
C ALA A 27 6.72 16.03 1.27
N VAL A 28 6.39 17.02 0.42
CA VAL A 28 5.55 16.79 -0.77
C VAL A 28 6.31 15.86 -1.74
N PRO A 29 5.70 14.74 -2.18
CA PRO A 29 6.35 13.82 -3.10
C PRO A 29 6.75 14.53 -4.41
N ARG A 30 8.00 14.40 -4.80
CA ARG A 30 8.55 15.03 -6.01
C ARG A 30 8.18 14.23 -7.26
N SER A 31 7.77 14.95 -8.31
CA SER A 31 7.43 14.37 -9.60
C SER A 31 8.62 14.30 -10.57
N ASP A 32 9.70 15.07 -10.31
CA ASP A 32 10.85 15.26 -11.21
C ASP A 32 12.02 14.30 -10.93
N VAL A 33 12.12 13.77 -9.71
CA VAL A 33 13.24 12.90 -9.31
C VAL A 33 12.77 11.77 -8.41
N LYS A 34 13.35 10.57 -8.55
CA LYS A 34 13.16 9.44 -7.63
C LYS A 34 14.16 9.59 -6.47
N LEU A 35 13.65 9.61 -5.23
CA LEU A 35 14.43 9.69 -3.99
C LEU A 35 14.47 8.31 -3.32
N ASP A 36 15.53 8.02 -2.59
CA ASP A 36 15.60 6.79 -1.80
C ASP A 36 14.59 6.79 -0.64
N ARG A 37 14.38 7.94 0.00
CA ARG A 37 13.41 8.13 1.09
C ARG A 37 12.68 9.44 0.91
N PHE A 38 11.43 9.48 1.40
CA PHE A 38 10.66 10.71 1.48
C PHE A 38 11.22 11.59 2.61
N PRO A 39 11.41 12.90 2.37
CA PRO A 39 11.81 13.82 3.43
C PRO A 39 10.77 13.85 4.55
N LEU A 40 11.23 13.83 5.81
CA LEU A 40 10.37 13.89 6.98
C LEU A 40 10.26 15.32 7.50
N VAL A 41 9.11 15.66 8.07
CA VAL A 41 8.90 16.97 8.73
C VAL A 41 9.54 16.93 10.12
N SER A 42 10.64 17.65 10.29
CA SER A 42 11.52 17.59 11.47
C SER A 42 10.89 18.07 12.81
N TYR A 43 9.70 18.67 12.75
CA TYR A 43 9.01 19.24 13.95
C TYR A 43 7.90 18.35 14.51
N ILE A 44 7.72 17.12 13.98
CA ILE A 44 6.73 16.19 14.52
C ILE A 44 7.44 15.30 15.54
N GLU A 45 7.08 15.43 16.81
CA GLU A 45 7.63 14.66 17.94
C GLU A 45 7.50 13.12 17.77
N GLU A 46 6.69 12.67 16.82
CA GLU A 46 6.45 11.25 16.51
C GLU A 46 7.38 10.69 15.40
N ALA A 47 8.30 11.49 14.86
CA ALA A 47 9.30 11.01 13.90
C ALA A 47 10.42 10.27 14.64
N HIS A 48 10.10 9.15 15.28
CA HIS A 48 11.12 8.23 15.74
C HIS A 48 11.80 7.63 14.50
N GLU A 49 13.10 7.85 14.35
CA GLU A 49 13.92 7.03 13.46
C GLU A 49 13.73 5.57 13.92
N MET A 50 13.16 4.75 13.03
CA MET A 50 12.99 3.34 13.34
C MET A 50 14.39 2.69 13.30
N GLU A 51 14.73 1.96 14.35
CA GLU A 51 15.95 1.15 14.33
C GLU A 51 15.79 0.07 13.23
N PRO A 52 16.86 -0.19 12.45
CA PRO A 52 16.84 -1.25 11.46
C PRO A 52 16.43 -2.58 12.06
N LEU A 53 15.61 -3.35 11.35
CA LEU A 53 15.12 -4.63 11.82
C LEU A 53 16.28 -5.62 11.98
N ASP A 54 16.46 -6.18 13.17
CA ASP A 54 17.28 -7.39 13.30
C ASP A 54 16.53 -8.59 12.73
N VAL A 55 16.57 -8.71 11.40
CA VAL A 55 15.84 -9.73 10.62
C VAL A 55 16.07 -11.15 11.15
N LYS A 56 17.26 -11.45 11.73
CA LYS A 56 17.59 -12.80 12.21
C LYS A 56 16.82 -13.18 13.48
N ASN A 57 16.59 -12.22 14.36
CA ASN A 57 15.95 -12.45 15.66
C ASN A 57 14.48 -12.00 15.69
N HIS A 58 14.04 -11.18 14.72
CA HIS A 58 12.68 -10.68 14.67
C HIS A 58 11.72 -11.70 14.02
N TRP A 59 10.43 -11.69 14.46
CA TRP A 59 9.37 -12.52 13.90
C TRP A 59 9.28 -12.43 12.37
N LEU A 60 9.40 -11.25 11.80
CA LEU A 60 9.27 -11.02 10.36
C LEU A 60 10.40 -11.67 9.55
N GLY A 61 11.61 -11.77 10.11
CA GLY A 61 12.75 -12.37 9.43
C GLY A 61 12.87 -13.89 9.57
N GLN A 62 12.01 -14.53 10.38
CA GLN A 62 12.04 -15.97 10.49
C GLN A 62 11.60 -16.62 9.17
N SER A 63 12.41 -17.57 8.69
CA SER A 63 12.14 -18.32 7.46
C SER A 63 10.71 -18.90 7.48
N GLN A 64 9.98 -18.66 6.40
CA GLN A 64 8.79 -19.44 6.09
C GLN A 64 9.20 -20.63 5.22
N ASP A 65 8.40 -21.70 5.24
CA ASP A 65 8.51 -22.77 4.23
C ASP A 65 8.16 -22.17 2.86
N HIS A 66 9.18 -21.61 2.19
CA HIS A 66 9.05 -21.13 0.82
C HIS A 66 9.08 -22.33 -0.12
N ARG A 67 8.14 -22.37 -1.03
CA ARG A 67 8.30 -23.25 -2.21
C ARG A 67 9.38 -22.61 -3.08
N ASP A 68 10.31 -23.42 -3.56
CA ASP A 68 11.24 -23.00 -4.62
C ASP A 68 10.43 -22.79 -5.90
N TYR A 69 9.88 -21.60 -6.05
CA TYR A 69 9.11 -21.18 -7.23
C TYR A 69 9.94 -20.20 -8.05
N THR A 70 10.24 -20.57 -9.29
CA THR A 70 10.94 -19.73 -10.25
C THR A 70 9.93 -19.17 -11.25
N GLY A 71 9.52 -17.91 -11.08
CA GLY A 71 8.52 -17.27 -11.94
C GLY A 71 7.97 -16.00 -11.31
N SER A 72 6.91 -15.44 -11.90
CA SER A 72 6.18 -14.32 -11.29
C SER A 72 5.45 -14.79 -10.04
N LEU A 73 5.63 -14.08 -8.93
CA LEU A 73 4.95 -14.39 -7.65
C LEU A 73 3.42 -14.35 -7.81
N LEU A 74 2.94 -13.37 -8.57
CA LEU A 74 1.53 -13.18 -8.89
C LEU A 74 1.35 -13.02 -10.40
N THR A 75 0.42 -13.76 -10.98
CA THR A 75 0.00 -13.60 -12.38
C THR A 75 -1.51 -13.38 -12.44
N VAL A 76 -1.91 -12.33 -13.13
CA VAL A 76 -3.31 -11.99 -13.45
C VAL A 76 -3.49 -12.15 -14.94
N GLU A 77 -4.42 -13.01 -15.39
CA GLU A 77 -4.62 -13.37 -16.79
C GLU A 77 -6.07 -13.16 -17.20
N ASN A 78 -6.31 -12.24 -18.11
CA ASN A 78 -7.62 -11.97 -18.77
C ASN A 78 -8.77 -11.83 -17.77
N VAL A 79 -8.52 -11.18 -16.62
CA VAL A 79 -9.52 -11.04 -15.54
C VAL A 79 -10.62 -10.08 -15.95
N ASN A 80 -11.85 -10.60 -15.90
CA ASN A 80 -13.08 -9.84 -16.14
C ASN A 80 -13.97 -9.88 -14.90
N LEU A 81 -14.48 -8.72 -14.50
CA LEU A 81 -15.45 -8.61 -13.40
C LEU A 81 -16.49 -7.54 -13.72
N ARG A 82 -17.76 -7.91 -13.61
CA ARG A 82 -18.91 -7.00 -13.72
C ARG A 82 -19.76 -7.10 -12.46
N PHE A 83 -20.30 -5.98 -12.04
CA PHE A 83 -21.28 -5.91 -10.95
C PHE A 83 -22.67 -5.66 -11.52
N THR A 84 -23.67 -6.34 -10.98
CA THR A 84 -25.07 -6.08 -11.28
C THR A 84 -25.50 -4.84 -10.52
N THR A 85 -25.89 -3.78 -11.22
CA THR A 85 -26.37 -2.52 -10.60
C THR A 85 -27.88 -2.53 -10.44
N LYS A 86 -28.60 -3.23 -11.33
CA LYS A 86 -30.04 -3.40 -11.25
C LYS A 86 -30.38 -4.86 -11.50
N ASP A 87 -30.92 -5.51 -10.48
CA ASP A 87 -31.35 -6.89 -10.60
C ASP A 87 -32.78 -6.98 -11.16
N SER A 88 -33.02 -7.96 -12.02
CA SER A 88 -34.32 -8.23 -12.63
C SER A 88 -34.48 -9.72 -12.84
N LEU A 89 -35.72 -10.20 -12.74
CA LEU A 89 -36.08 -11.59 -13.06
C LEU A 89 -35.76 -11.95 -14.53
N PHE A 90 -35.78 -10.95 -15.44
CA PHE A 90 -35.40 -11.12 -16.82
C PHE A 90 -33.98 -10.66 -17.05
N GLU A 91 -33.13 -11.53 -17.57
CA GLU A 91 -31.68 -11.27 -17.79
C GLU A 91 -31.47 -10.06 -18.72
N SER A 92 -32.36 -9.86 -19.72
CA SER A 92 -32.35 -8.73 -20.66
C SER A 92 -32.61 -7.34 -20.00
N ARG A 93 -33.06 -7.30 -18.76
CA ARG A 93 -33.32 -6.06 -18.00
C ARG A 93 -32.32 -5.81 -16.86
N ARG A 94 -31.30 -6.65 -16.74
CA ARG A 94 -30.20 -6.45 -15.79
C ARG A 94 -29.23 -5.42 -16.32
N GLU A 95 -28.87 -4.47 -15.49
CA GLU A 95 -27.84 -3.49 -15.80
C GLU A 95 -26.54 -3.91 -15.11
N TYR A 96 -25.42 -3.80 -15.81
CA TYR A 96 -24.11 -4.19 -15.33
C TYR A 96 -23.13 -3.03 -15.45
N VAL A 97 -22.22 -2.91 -14.47
CA VAL A 97 -21.03 -2.06 -14.56
C VAL A 97 -19.81 -2.98 -14.71
N GLN A 98 -19.07 -2.80 -15.80
CA GLN A 98 -17.81 -3.50 -16.04
C GLN A 98 -16.73 -2.86 -15.15
N ALA A 99 -16.29 -3.57 -14.13
CA ALA A 99 -15.30 -3.08 -13.19
C ALA A 99 -13.86 -3.49 -13.57
N SER A 100 -13.69 -4.62 -14.26
CA SER A 100 -12.45 -5.00 -14.93
C SER A 100 -12.76 -5.69 -16.25
N ASN A 101 -11.95 -5.39 -17.28
CA ASN A 101 -12.12 -5.88 -18.64
C ASN A 101 -10.77 -6.36 -19.17
N ASN A 102 -10.62 -7.68 -19.27
CA ASN A 102 -9.44 -8.35 -19.82
C ASN A 102 -8.10 -7.88 -19.21
N VAL A 103 -8.06 -7.75 -17.88
CA VAL A 103 -6.85 -7.27 -17.17
C VAL A 103 -5.84 -8.39 -17.07
N SER A 104 -4.58 -8.11 -17.51
CA SER A 104 -3.48 -9.07 -17.45
C SER A 104 -2.18 -8.37 -17.06
N PHE A 105 -1.49 -8.87 -16.03
CA PHE A 105 -0.15 -8.44 -15.61
C PHE A 105 0.48 -9.46 -14.69
N GLU A 106 1.78 -9.29 -14.43
CA GLU A 106 2.57 -10.11 -13.53
C GLU A 106 3.28 -9.24 -12.50
N VAL A 107 3.50 -9.79 -11.31
CA VAL A 107 4.30 -9.19 -10.23
C VAL A 107 5.40 -10.18 -9.85
N PHE A 108 6.64 -9.70 -9.85
CA PHE A 108 7.81 -10.52 -9.51
C PHE A 108 8.12 -10.46 -8.02
N GLU A 109 8.85 -11.45 -7.52
CA GLU A 109 9.25 -11.48 -6.11
C GLU A 109 10.17 -10.31 -5.76
N GLY A 110 9.92 -9.65 -4.62
CA GLY A 110 10.64 -8.47 -4.16
C GLY A 110 10.30 -7.17 -4.91
N GLU A 111 9.44 -7.23 -5.95
CA GLU A 111 9.02 -6.08 -6.73
C GLU A 111 7.93 -5.27 -6.02
N THR A 112 7.97 -3.95 -6.13
CA THR A 112 6.80 -3.09 -5.90
C THR A 112 6.15 -2.75 -7.24
N PHE A 113 5.03 -3.40 -7.55
CA PHE A 113 4.25 -3.15 -8.76
C PHE A 113 3.15 -2.12 -8.49
N GLY A 114 3.15 -1.00 -9.21
CA GLY A 114 2.18 0.08 -9.09
C GLY A 114 0.97 -0.11 -9.99
N LEU A 115 -0.25 0.15 -9.49
CA LEU A 115 -1.44 0.33 -10.32
C LEU A 115 -1.93 1.77 -10.19
N VAL A 116 -1.96 2.50 -11.32
CA VAL A 116 -2.39 3.90 -11.40
C VAL A 116 -3.58 4.09 -12.33
N GLY A 117 -4.25 5.22 -12.20
CA GLY A 117 -5.39 5.64 -13.02
C GLY A 117 -6.40 6.43 -12.19
N GLU A 118 -7.37 7.04 -12.84
CA GLU A 118 -8.43 7.82 -12.18
C GLU A 118 -9.24 7.02 -11.16
N SER A 119 -9.93 7.74 -10.27
CA SER A 119 -10.89 7.11 -9.35
C SER A 119 -11.96 6.36 -10.15
N GLY A 120 -12.28 5.12 -9.73
CA GLY A 120 -13.23 4.28 -10.46
C GLY A 120 -12.64 3.52 -11.65
N SER A 121 -11.35 3.62 -11.96
CA SER A 121 -10.73 2.88 -13.08
C SER A 121 -10.62 1.35 -12.87
N GLY A 122 -11.01 0.81 -11.70
CA GLY A 122 -11.02 -0.63 -11.41
C GLY A 122 -9.85 -1.15 -10.58
N LYS A 123 -8.89 -0.33 -10.17
CA LYS A 123 -7.68 -0.72 -9.39
C LYS A 123 -8.00 -1.51 -8.12
N SER A 124 -8.80 -0.92 -7.22
CA SER A 124 -9.23 -1.57 -5.98
C SER A 124 -10.07 -2.83 -6.23
N THR A 125 -10.77 -2.89 -7.37
CA THR A 125 -11.52 -4.09 -7.76
C THR A 125 -10.56 -5.24 -8.08
N ILE A 126 -9.52 -5.01 -8.87
CA ILE A 126 -8.47 -5.99 -9.17
C ILE A 126 -7.76 -6.42 -7.89
N ALA A 127 -7.40 -5.48 -7.00
CA ALA A 127 -6.80 -5.81 -5.71
C ALA A 127 -7.67 -6.77 -4.88
N ARG A 128 -8.99 -6.53 -4.84
CA ARG A 128 -9.94 -7.40 -4.12
C ARG A 128 -10.14 -8.76 -4.79
N VAL A 129 -10.02 -8.84 -6.12
CA VAL A 129 -9.99 -10.13 -6.83
C VAL A 129 -8.75 -10.92 -6.44
N ILE A 130 -7.57 -10.29 -6.44
CA ILE A 130 -6.30 -10.91 -6.04
C ILE A 130 -6.36 -11.38 -4.59
N ALA A 131 -6.85 -10.55 -3.68
CA ALA A 131 -7.04 -10.90 -2.26
C ALA A 131 -8.11 -12.00 -2.03
N GLY A 132 -8.80 -12.45 -3.10
CA GLY A 132 -9.86 -13.45 -3.03
C GLY A 132 -11.14 -12.97 -2.34
N LEU A 133 -11.36 -11.65 -2.28
CA LEU A 133 -12.58 -11.03 -1.75
C LEU A 133 -13.69 -10.98 -2.81
N TYR A 134 -13.31 -10.89 -4.09
CA TYR A 134 -14.24 -10.99 -5.23
C TYR A 134 -13.87 -12.16 -6.12
N GLN A 135 -14.88 -12.85 -6.63
CA GLN A 135 -14.71 -13.90 -7.62
C GLN A 135 -14.86 -13.26 -9.02
N PRO A 136 -13.87 -13.37 -9.93
CA PRO A 136 -14.00 -12.86 -11.28
C PRO A 136 -15.03 -13.66 -12.08
N ASN A 137 -15.64 -13.02 -13.08
CA ASN A 137 -16.56 -13.69 -13.99
C ASN A 137 -15.81 -14.61 -14.98
N SER A 138 -14.59 -14.21 -15.37
CA SER A 138 -13.67 -15.01 -16.18
C SER A 138 -12.24 -14.55 -15.97
N GLY A 139 -11.29 -15.31 -16.47
CA GLY A 139 -9.86 -15.08 -16.28
C GLY A 139 -9.31 -15.88 -15.10
N LYS A 140 -8.04 -15.69 -14.82
CA LYS A 140 -7.29 -16.46 -13.85
C LYS A 140 -6.40 -15.56 -12.99
N VAL A 141 -6.29 -15.88 -11.72
CA VAL A 141 -5.30 -15.30 -10.80
C VAL A 141 -4.46 -16.43 -10.23
N THR A 142 -3.16 -16.40 -10.49
CA THR A 142 -2.21 -17.41 -10.03
C THR A 142 -1.25 -16.79 -9.01
N PHE A 143 -1.08 -17.43 -7.87
CA PHE A 143 -0.10 -17.06 -6.85
C PHE A 143 0.83 -18.25 -6.60
N GLU A 144 2.14 -18.08 -6.77
CA GLU A 144 3.14 -19.16 -6.70
C GLU A 144 2.77 -20.39 -7.54
N GLY A 145 2.29 -20.17 -8.76
CA GLY A 145 1.85 -21.23 -9.66
C GLY A 145 0.50 -21.87 -9.30
N ILE A 146 -0.15 -21.46 -8.20
CA ILE A 146 -1.45 -21.99 -7.77
C ILE A 146 -2.56 -21.07 -8.28
N ASP A 147 -3.48 -21.62 -9.05
CA ASP A 147 -4.66 -20.91 -9.54
C ASP A 147 -5.68 -20.69 -8.41
N LEU A 148 -5.76 -19.45 -7.91
CA LEU A 148 -6.68 -19.04 -6.84
C LEU A 148 -8.14 -19.09 -7.26
N THR A 149 -8.43 -18.92 -8.55
CA THR A 149 -9.79 -18.86 -9.08
C THR A 149 -10.43 -20.25 -9.17
N SER A 150 -9.61 -21.29 -9.26
CA SER A 150 -10.06 -22.69 -9.32
C SER A 150 -10.33 -23.31 -7.94
N LEU A 151 -9.84 -22.72 -6.86
CA LEU A 151 -9.99 -23.25 -5.51
C LEU A 151 -11.45 -23.18 -5.04
N LYS A 152 -11.97 -24.33 -4.60
CA LYS A 152 -13.39 -24.46 -4.22
C LYS A 152 -13.62 -24.36 -2.71
N SER A 153 -12.63 -24.78 -1.92
CA SER A 153 -12.77 -24.88 -0.46
C SER A 153 -11.99 -23.79 0.29
N GLU A 154 -12.51 -23.38 1.43
CA GLU A 154 -11.82 -22.46 2.33
C GLU A 154 -10.54 -23.09 2.91
N LYS A 155 -10.50 -24.43 3.03
CA LYS A 155 -9.32 -25.14 3.49
C LYS A 155 -8.13 -24.99 2.52
N GLU A 156 -8.40 -24.93 1.20
CA GLU A 156 -7.38 -24.69 0.17
C GLU A 156 -6.96 -23.23 0.10
N ARG A 157 -7.91 -22.29 0.26
CA ARG A 157 -7.66 -20.85 0.16
C ARG A 157 -6.93 -20.27 1.36
N ARG A 158 -7.19 -20.78 2.56
CA ARG A 158 -6.69 -20.23 3.82
C ARG A 158 -5.17 -20.12 3.90
N PRO A 159 -4.36 -21.12 3.51
CA PRO A 159 -2.91 -21.02 3.51
C PRO A 159 -2.37 -19.92 2.57
N LEU A 160 -3.01 -19.76 1.40
CA LEU A 160 -2.62 -18.75 0.40
C LEU A 160 -3.01 -17.34 0.84
N ARG A 161 -4.22 -17.16 1.40
CA ARG A 161 -4.64 -15.87 1.98
C ARG A 161 -3.73 -15.40 3.12
N ARG A 162 -3.13 -16.32 3.87
CA ARG A 162 -2.13 -15.98 4.87
C ARG A 162 -0.93 -15.30 4.23
N GLN A 163 -0.52 -15.72 3.06
CA GLN A 163 0.64 -15.21 2.34
C GLN A 163 0.35 -13.94 1.52
N MET A 164 -0.92 -13.62 1.33
CA MET A 164 -1.38 -12.40 0.64
C MET A 164 -2.21 -11.57 1.60
N GLN A 165 -1.69 -10.44 2.05
CA GLN A 165 -2.39 -9.57 2.99
C GLN A 165 -2.69 -8.23 2.34
N MET A 166 -3.72 -7.54 2.84
CA MET A 166 -4.18 -6.28 2.28
C MET A 166 -4.24 -5.19 3.34
N VAL A 167 -3.64 -4.06 3.03
CA VAL A 167 -3.79 -2.78 3.73
C VAL A 167 -4.84 -1.98 2.97
N PHE A 168 -5.96 -1.68 3.63
CA PHE A 168 -7.11 -1.00 3.02
C PHE A 168 -6.96 0.52 3.06
N GLN A 169 -7.60 1.20 2.13
CA GLN A 169 -7.65 2.65 2.00
C GLN A 169 -8.10 3.36 3.30
N ASN A 170 -9.07 2.82 3.99
CA ASN A 170 -9.56 3.37 5.25
C ASN A 170 -9.26 2.42 6.42
N PRO A 171 -8.22 2.72 7.24
CA PRO A 171 -7.85 1.87 8.35
C PRO A 171 -8.93 1.81 9.44
N TYR A 172 -9.77 2.85 9.56
CA TYR A 172 -10.84 2.88 10.57
C TYR A 172 -11.90 1.80 10.32
N THR A 173 -12.32 1.64 9.06
CA THR A 173 -13.36 0.64 8.70
C THR A 173 -12.82 -0.79 8.67
N SER A 174 -11.50 -0.96 8.62
CA SER A 174 -10.84 -2.27 8.59
C SER A 174 -10.60 -2.88 9.97
N MET A 175 -10.81 -2.12 11.05
CA MET A 175 -10.58 -2.55 12.43
C MET A 175 -11.88 -2.59 13.23
N ASN A 176 -12.03 -3.59 14.10
CA ASN A 176 -13.15 -3.63 15.04
C ASN A 176 -12.92 -2.59 16.17
N PRO A 177 -13.73 -1.53 16.29
CA PRO A 177 -13.52 -0.46 17.27
C PRO A 177 -13.70 -0.90 18.73
N ARG A 178 -14.26 -2.10 18.95
CA ARG A 178 -14.49 -2.68 20.30
C ARG A 178 -13.35 -3.59 20.76
N MET A 179 -12.38 -3.87 19.90
CA MET A 179 -11.20 -4.67 20.22
C MET A 179 -10.01 -3.78 20.58
N LYS A 180 -9.17 -4.23 21.51
CA LYS A 180 -7.88 -3.60 21.78
C LYS A 180 -6.92 -3.83 20.61
N ILE A 181 -5.97 -2.94 20.42
CA ILE A 181 -4.96 -3.04 19.36
C ILE A 181 -4.20 -4.37 19.44
N PHE A 182 -3.86 -4.81 20.65
CA PHE A 182 -3.25 -6.12 20.85
C PHE A 182 -4.06 -7.25 20.21
N ASP A 183 -5.36 -7.31 20.47
CA ASP A 183 -6.23 -8.37 19.96
C ASP A 183 -6.44 -8.26 18.44
N ILE A 184 -6.47 -7.03 17.88
CA ILE A 184 -6.57 -6.80 16.44
C ILE A 184 -5.34 -7.37 15.71
N ILE A 185 -4.12 -7.19 16.27
CA ILE A 185 -2.89 -7.71 15.66
C ILE A 185 -2.71 -9.20 15.96
N ALA A 186 -3.13 -9.67 17.14
CA ALA A 186 -3.06 -11.08 17.52
C ALA A 186 -4.08 -11.97 16.79
N GLU A 187 -5.19 -11.40 16.31
CA GLU A 187 -6.27 -12.15 15.64
C GLU A 187 -5.75 -13.03 14.49
N PRO A 188 -5.02 -12.50 13.47
CA PRO A 188 -4.51 -13.33 12.38
C PRO A 188 -3.47 -14.37 12.85
N ILE A 189 -2.65 -14.07 13.87
CA ILE A 189 -1.70 -15.03 14.45
C ILE A 189 -2.45 -16.22 15.05
N ARG A 190 -3.45 -15.95 15.88
CA ARG A 190 -4.30 -16.97 16.51
C ARG A 190 -5.12 -17.75 15.47
N PHE A 191 -5.74 -17.05 14.51
CA PHE A 191 -6.55 -17.65 13.46
C PHE A 191 -5.76 -18.64 12.60
N HIS A 192 -4.53 -18.32 12.26
CA HIS A 192 -3.64 -19.18 11.47
C HIS A 192 -2.81 -20.13 12.33
N LYS A 193 -2.95 -20.09 13.67
CA LYS A 193 -2.22 -20.93 14.63
C LYS A 193 -0.70 -20.85 14.45
N LEU A 194 -0.17 -19.63 14.34
CA LEU A 194 1.25 -19.37 14.04
C LEU A 194 2.15 -19.50 15.27
N THR A 195 1.57 -19.54 16.47
CA THR A 195 2.28 -19.62 17.74
C THR A 195 1.83 -20.83 18.54
N ARG A 196 2.67 -21.27 19.48
CA ARG A 196 2.41 -22.44 20.35
C ARG A 196 1.63 -22.04 21.60
N ASN A 197 1.75 -20.80 22.04
CA ASN A 197 1.14 -20.29 23.25
C ASN A 197 0.94 -18.77 23.19
N GLU A 198 0.18 -18.24 24.14
CA GLU A 198 -0.20 -16.81 24.18
C GLU A 198 1.01 -15.89 24.53
N ASN A 199 2.04 -16.38 25.23
CA ASN A 199 3.23 -15.59 25.53
C ASN A 199 4.02 -15.30 24.26
N GLU A 200 4.15 -16.29 23.37
CA GLU A 200 4.78 -16.11 22.05
C GLU A 200 3.96 -15.12 21.19
N THR A 201 2.63 -15.25 21.16
CA THR A 201 1.76 -14.27 20.50
C THR A 201 1.97 -12.85 21.04
N ARG A 202 2.09 -12.71 22.36
CA ARG A 202 2.30 -11.42 23.01
C ARG A 202 3.64 -10.79 22.60
N GLN A 203 4.70 -11.59 22.57
CA GLN A 203 6.01 -11.11 22.15
C GLN A 203 5.96 -10.60 20.70
N ILE A 204 5.39 -11.38 19.79
CA ILE A 204 5.26 -11.01 18.38
C ILE A 204 4.47 -9.70 18.22
N VAL A 205 3.35 -9.56 18.91
CA VAL A 205 2.52 -8.33 18.82
C VAL A 205 3.29 -7.12 19.36
N HIS A 206 4.08 -7.28 20.43
CA HIS A 206 4.91 -6.20 20.97
C HIS A 206 6.01 -5.82 19.97
N ASP A 207 6.70 -6.79 19.38
CA ASP A 207 7.75 -6.56 18.40
C ASP A 207 7.20 -5.86 17.15
N LEU A 208 6.00 -6.26 16.68
CA LEU A 208 5.34 -5.60 15.56
C LEU A 208 4.93 -4.16 15.87
N LEU A 209 4.43 -3.89 17.08
CA LEU A 209 4.08 -2.53 17.51
C LEU A 209 5.31 -1.64 17.65
N ASP A 210 6.40 -2.17 18.18
CA ASP A 210 7.69 -1.45 18.26
C ASP A 210 8.21 -1.16 16.84
N HIS A 211 8.16 -2.15 15.94
CA HIS A 211 8.65 -2.02 14.57
C HIS A 211 7.87 -0.98 13.74
N VAL A 212 6.57 -0.81 13.95
CA VAL A 212 5.81 0.27 13.29
C VAL A 212 5.88 1.60 14.05
N GLY A 213 6.73 1.72 15.09
CA GLY A 213 6.98 2.96 15.82
C GLY A 213 5.86 3.38 16.78
N LEU A 214 5.05 2.43 17.28
CA LEU A 214 3.93 2.73 18.19
C LEU A 214 4.22 2.36 19.65
N GLY A 215 5.20 1.50 19.88
CA GLY A 215 5.55 0.99 21.21
C GLY A 215 4.51 0.01 21.80
N LYS A 216 5.00 -0.84 22.71
CA LYS A 216 4.20 -1.92 23.34
C LYS A 216 2.92 -1.44 24.03
N MET A 217 2.95 -0.23 24.59
CA MET A 217 1.81 0.35 25.29
C MET A 217 0.62 0.67 24.39
N ALA A 218 0.82 0.74 23.07
CA ALA A 218 -0.26 0.87 22.11
C ALA A 218 -1.24 -0.35 22.18
N GLY A 219 -0.75 -1.52 22.52
CA GLY A 219 -1.53 -2.76 22.57
C GLY A 219 -2.72 -2.74 23.53
N VAL A 220 -2.68 -1.96 24.63
CA VAL A 220 -3.78 -1.91 25.60
C VAL A 220 -4.88 -0.93 25.26
N LYS A 221 -4.66 -0.05 24.26
CA LYS A 221 -5.57 0.99 23.80
C LYS A 221 -6.55 0.47 22.73
N TYR A 222 -7.56 1.29 22.43
CA TYR A 222 -8.56 1.03 21.40
C TYR A 222 -8.30 1.89 20.13
N PRO A 223 -8.79 1.49 18.94
CA PRO A 223 -8.56 2.22 17.70
C PRO A 223 -8.93 3.71 17.72
N HIS A 224 -9.98 4.09 18.46
CA HIS A 224 -10.44 5.48 18.53
C HIS A 224 -9.46 6.41 19.29
N GLU A 225 -8.52 5.86 20.06
CA GLU A 225 -7.50 6.63 20.80
C GLU A 225 -6.27 7.01 19.95
N PHE A 226 -6.26 6.64 18.66
CA PHE A 226 -5.14 6.84 17.75
C PHE A 226 -5.46 7.83 16.63
N SER A 227 -4.44 8.55 16.15
CA SER A 227 -4.50 9.38 14.94
C SER A 227 -4.70 8.52 13.67
N GLY A 228 -5.00 9.17 12.53
CA GLY A 228 -5.14 8.48 11.23
C GLY A 228 -3.89 7.69 10.85
N GLY A 229 -2.71 8.32 10.97
CA GLY A 229 -1.43 7.70 10.66
C GLY A 229 -1.07 6.56 11.61
N GLN A 230 -1.32 6.72 12.91
CA GLN A 230 -1.13 5.66 13.88
C GLN A 230 -2.03 4.45 13.60
N ARG A 231 -3.29 4.65 13.21
CA ARG A 231 -4.19 3.57 12.78
C ARG A 231 -3.67 2.88 11.52
N GLN A 232 -3.10 3.64 10.58
CA GLN A 232 -2.48 3.05 9.39
C GLN A 232 -1.29 2.15 9.76
N ARG A 233 -0.43 2.58 10.68
CA ARG A 233 0.67 1.76 11.21
C ARG A 233 0.14 0.47 11.86
N ILE A 234 -0.96 0.54 12.63
CA ILE A 234 -1.62 -0.65 13.20
C ILE A 234 -2.14 -1.58 12.10
N SER A 235 -2.73 -1.03 11.03
CA SER A 235 -3.21 -1.82 9.89
C SER A 235 -2.07 -2.56 9.18
N ILE A 236 -0.92 -1.90 9.02
CA ILE A 236 0.31 -2.48 8.48
C ILE A 236 0.82 -3.58 9.42
N ALA A 237 0.97 -3.33 10.73
CA ALA A 237 1.40 -4.32 11.71
C ALA A 237 0.50 -5.57 11.69
N ARG A 238 -0.82 -5.39 11.61
CA ARG A 238 -1.78 -6.51 11.49
C ARG A 238 -1.56 -7.32 10.21
N ALA A 239 -1.34 -6.67 9.08
CA ALA A 239 -1.07 -7.36 7.82
C ALA A 239 0.25 -8.15 7.88
N LEU A 240 1.29 -7.59 8.49
CA LEU A 240 2.59 -8.24 8.67
C LEU A 240 2.57 -9.40 9.66
N ALA A 241 1.59 -9.46 10.56
CA ALA A 241 1.51 -10.47 11.61
C ALA A 241 1.49 -11.91 11.09
N THR A 242 1.08 -12.12 9.84
CA THR A 242 1.11 -13.43 9.17
C THR A 242 2.38 -13.70 8.37
N ARG A 243 3.31 -12.73 8.30
CA ARG A 243 4.50 -12.76 7.43
C ARG A 243 4.12 -13.01 5.96
N PRO A 244 3.39 -12.10 5.32
CA PRO A 244 2.94 -12.29 3.94
C PRO A 244 4.12 -12.21 2.96
N ARG A 245 4.01 -12.89 1.83
CA ARG A 245 4.92 -12.73 0.68
C ARG A 245 4.46 -11.61 -0.25
N LEU A 246 3.15 -11.33 -0.29
CA LEU A 246 2.55 -10.26 -1.06
C LEU A 246 1.73 -9.34 -0.15
N LEU A 247 2.07 -8.07 -0.12
CA LEU A 247 1.31 -7.03 0.53
C LEU A 247 0.58 -6.17 -0.52
N ILE A 248 -0.74 -6.18 -0.47
CA ILE A 248 -1.58 -5.35 -1.33
C ILE A 248 -1.90 -4.06 -0.59
N CYS A 249 -1.40 -2.93 -1.08
CA CYS A 249 -1.61 -1.61 -0.51
C CYS A 249 -2.64 -0.85 -1.36
N ASP A 250 -3.91 -0.81 -0.93
CA ASP A 250 -4.98 -0.12 -1.65
C ASP A 250 -5.11 1.31 -1.11
N GLU A 251 -4.48 2.27 -1.79
CA GLU A 251 -4.41 3.69 -1.43
C GLU A 251 -4.00 3.94 0.05
N PRO A 252 -2.85 3.41 0.51
CA PRO A 252 -2.52 3.33 1.94
C PRO A 252 -2.32 4.68 2.62
N THR A 253 -2.23 5.78 1.87
CA THR A 253 -1.95 7.12 2.40
C THR A 253 -2.98 8.18 2.01
N SER A 254 -4.03 7.82 1.26
CA SER A 254 -4.99 8.80 0.68
C SER A 254 -5.81 9.60 1.71
N ALA A 255 -5.94 9.10 2.94
CA ALA A 255 -6.67 9.75 4.04
C ALA A 255 -5.75 10.45 5.05
N LEU A 256 -4.46 10.62 4.73
CA LEU A 256 -3.44 11.16 5.63
C LEU A 256 -2.94 12.51 5.14
N ASP A 257 -2.50 13.35 6.08
CA ASP A 257 -1.77 14.57 5.74
C ASP A 257 -0.37 14.25 5.18
N VAL A 258 0.23 15.21 4.47
CA VAL A 258 1.48 15.03 3.73
C VAL A 258 2.63 14.56 4.63
N SER A 259 2.70 15.06 5.87
CA SER A 259 3.77 14.71 6.79
C SER A 259 3.68 13.27 7.29
N VAL A 260 2.48 12.81 7.61
CA VAL A 260 2.21 11.43 8.04
C VAL A 260 2.29 10.48 6.84
N GLN A 261 1.88 10.94 5.64
CA GLN A 261 2.03 10.19 4.40
C GLN A 261 3.49 9.79 4.15
N ALA A 262 4.44 10.74 4.24
CA ALA A 262 5.86 10.48 4.07
C ALA A 262 6.38 9.40 5.05
N GLN A 263 5.94 9.43 6.31
CA GLN A 263 6.32 8.44 7.32
C GLN A 263 5.79 7.03 6.97
N ILE A 264 4.54 6.90 6.50
CA ILE A 264 3.96 5.61 6.11
C ILE A 264 4.66 5.05 4.85
N LEU A 265 4.97 5.92 3.89
CA LEU A 265 5.67 5.50 2.68
C LEU A 265 7.10 5.03 2.97
N ASN A 266 7.83 5.75 3.85
CA ASN A 266 9.15 5.31 4.31
C ASN A 266 9.06 3.97 5.05
N LEU A 267 8.11 3.78 5.98
CA LEU A 267 7.87 2.50 6.64
C LEU A 267 7.68 1.36 5.63
N LEU A 268 6.89 1.57 4.56
CA LEU A 268 6.68 0.55 3.54
C LEU A 268 7.95 0.26 2.72
N LYS A 269 8.78 1.27 2.45
CA LYS A 269 10.09 1.10 1.80
C LYS A 269 11.06 0.31 2.69
N ASP A 270 11.14 0.66 3.97
CA ASP A 270 11.99 -0.06 4.93
C ASP A 270 11.60 -1.54 5.00
N LEU A 271 10.29 -1.83 5.07
CA LEU A 271 9.77 -3.20 5.03
C LEU A 271 10.11 -3.94 3.74
N GLN A 272 10.08 -3.27 2.59
CA GLN A 272 10.49 -3.87 1.32
C GLN A 272 11.97 -4.20 1.32
N ASP A 273 12.83 -3.26 1.71
CA ASP A 273 14.27 -3.42 1.70
C ASP A 273 14.73 -4.49 2.72
N GLU A 274 14.17 -4.49 3.93
CA GLU A 274 14.56 -5.39 5.01
C GLU A 274 14.05 -6.83 4.82
N LEU A 275 12.84 -6.99 4.27
CA LEU A 275 12.15 -8.28 4.17
C LEU A 275 12.09 -8.85 2.75
N ASN A 276 12.60 -8.13 1.75
CA ASN A 276 12.39 -8.43 0.32
C ASN A 276 10.88 -8.62 0.00
N LEU A 277 10.02 -7.76 0.60
CA LEU A 277 8.58 -7.89 0.55
C LEU A 277 8.05 -7.49 -0.83
N THR A 278 7.30 -8.37 -1.47
CA THR A 278 6.61 -8.04 -2.72
C THR A 278 5.38 -7.19 -2.43
N MET A 279 5.19 -6.10 -3.19
CA MET A 279 4.04 -5.22 -3.01
C MET A 279 3.25 -4.98 -4.30
N LEU A 280 1.92 -5.00 -4.18
CA LEU A 280 1.01 -4.42 -5.15
C LEU A 280 0.53 -3.08 -4.59
N PHE A 281 1.01 -1.98 -5.14
CA PHE A 281 0.79 -0.64 -4.61
C PHE A 281 -0.19 0.15 -5.48
N ILE A 282 -1.35 0.49 -4.95
CA ILE A 282 -2.40 1.23 -5.66
C ILE A 282 -2.44 2.66 -5.15
N SER A 283 -2.34 3.62 -6.05
CA SER A 283 -2.52 5.03 -5.77
C SER A 283 -3.02 5.78 -7.00
N HIS A 284 -3.66 6.91 -6.77
CA HIS A 284 -3.94 7.91 -7.80
C HIS A 284 -2.89 9.06 -7.79
N ASP A 285 -1.96 9.05 -6.83
CA ASP A 285 -0.88 10.02 -6.69
C ASP A 285 0.36 9.52 -7.47
N LEU A 286 0.58 10.08 -8.66
CA LEU A 286 1.67 9.68 -9.54
C LEU A 286 3.07 9.97 -8.96
N PRO A 287 3.35 11.12 -8.34
CA PRO A 287 4.57 11.36 -7.58
C PRO A 287 4.89 10.27 -6.57
N VAL A 288 3.90 9.82 -5.78
CA VAL A 288 4.08 8.70 -4.83
C VAL A 288 4.42 7.41 -5.55
N ILE A 289 3.70 7.08 -6.61
CA ILE A 289 3.93 5.88 -7.42
C ILE A 289 5.36 5.87 -8.00
N ARG A 290 5.84 7.01 -8.52
CA ARG A 290 7.21 7.12 -9.04
C ARG A 290 8.25 6.78 -7.99
N GLN A 291 8.03 7.24 -6.74
CA GLN A 291 8.95 7.01 -5.62
C GLN A 291 8.93 5.57 -5.11
N MET A 292 7.76 4.93 -5.15
CA MET A 292 7.54 3.62 -4.52
C MET A 292 7.76 2.43 -5.45
N CYS A 293 7.43 2.56 -6.74
CA CYS A 293 7.26 1.40 -7.61
C CYS A 293 8.44 1.18 -8.56
N ASP A 294 8.66 -0.07 -8.92
CA ASP A 294 9.64 -0.50 -9.91
C ASP A 294 9.04 -0.55 -11.31
N ARG A 295 7.82 -1.08 -11.42
CA ARG A 295 7.01 -1.12 -12.63
C ARG A 295 5.60 -0.62 -12.33
N ILE A 296 4.93 -0.10 -13.36
CA ILE A 296 3.61 0.52 -13.24
C ILE A 296 2.68 -0.01 -14.32
N GLY A 297 1.46 -0.38 -13.91
CA GLY A 297 0.32 -0.62 -14.79
C GLY A 297 -0.64 0.57 -14.77
N VAL A 298 -0.99 1.10 -15.93
CA VAL A 298 -1.93 2.20 -16.10
C VAL A 298 -3.31 1.66 -16.43
N MET A 299 -4.30 1.97 -15.61
CA MET A 299 -5.68 1.51 -15.76
C MET A 299 -6.64 2.65 -16.10
N GLN A 300 -7.53 2.41 -17.07
CA GLN A 300 -8.65 3.28 -17.40
C GLN A 300 -9.89 2.46 -17.66
N MET A 301 -11.03 2.85 -17.08
CA MET A 301 -12.35 2.22 -17.32
C MET A 301 -12.32 0.68 -17.24
N GLY A 302 -11.64 0.12 -16.27
CA GLY A 302 -11.54 -1.32 -16.06
C GLY A 302 -10.51 -2.04 -16.93
N THR A 303 -9.81 -1.35 -17.83
CA THR A 303 -8.83 -1.94 -18.74
C THR A 303 -7.42 -1.50 -18.36
N LEU A 304 -6.46 -2.42 -18.42
CA LEU A 304 -5.04 -2.14 -18.28
C LEU A 304 -4.48 -1.73 -19.66
N LEU A 305 -4.03 -0.49 -19.79
CA LEU A 305 -3.65 0.12 -21.07
C LEU A 305 -2.15 0.03 -21.36
N GLU A 306 -1.33 0.12 -20.31
CA GLU A 306 0.13 0.12 -20.42
C GLU A 306 0.74 -0.50 -19.17
N VAL A 307 1.82 -1.27 -19.34
CA VAL A 307 2.70 -1.74 -18.25
C VAL A 307 4.13 -1.45 -18.67
N SER A 308 4.86 -0.70 -17.83
CA SER A 308 6.26 -0.37 -18.11
C SER A 308 7.08 -0.14 -16.83
N PRO A 309 8.42 -0.19 -16.93
CA PRO A 309 9.29 0.30 -15.87
C PRO A 309 8.92 1.74 -15.49
N THR A 310 9.02 2.07 -14.21
CA THR A 310 8.58 3.37 -13.68
C THR A 310 9.19 4.53 -14.42
N GLU A 311 10.52 4.61 -14.54
CA GLU A 311 11.16 5.74 -15.20
C GLU A 311 10.83 5.82 -16.71
N GLN A 312 10.61 4.69 -17.37
CA GLN A 312 10.16 4.67 -18.76
C GLN A 312 8.76 5.27 -18.91
N LEU A 313 7.83 4.94 -18.00
CA LEU A 313 6.49 5.51 -18.03
C LEU A 313 6.53 7.05 -17.93
N PHE A 314 7.37 7.60 -17.06
CA PHE A 314 7.45 9.05 -16.82
C PHE A 314 8.22 9.79 -17.93
N THR A 315 9.18 9.15 -18.61
CA THR A 315 10.01 9.80 -19.64
C THR A 315 9.51 9.55 -21.06
N ALA A 316 8.93 8.39 -21.34
CA ALA A 316 8.51 7.95 -22.66
C ALA A 316 7.23 7.07 -22.62
N PRO A 317 6.11 7.60 -22.09
CA PRO A 317 4.83 6.86 -22.04
C PRO A 317 4.37 6.50 -23.46
N GLN A 318 3.89 5.27 -23.64
CA GLN A 318 3.49 4.76 -24.96
C GLN A 318 2.02 5.05 -25.26
N HIS A 319 1.14 4.84 -24.30
CA HIS A 319 -0.31 5.01 -24.50
C HIS A 319 -0.74 6.48 -24.35
N GLU A 320 -1.65 6.96 -25.18
CA GLU A 320 -2.13 8.37 -25.15
C GLU A 320 -2.71 8.77 -23.79
N TYR A 321 -3.45 7.88 -23.13
CA TYR A 321 -3.97 8.15 -21.79
C TYR A 321 -2.84 8.28 -20.75
N SER A 322 -1.78 7.48 -20.87
CA SER A 322 -0.59 7.61 -19.99
C SER A 322 0.09 8.96 -20.17
N LYS A 323 0.24 9.44 -21.42
CA LYS A 323 0.76 10.78 -21.73
C LYS A 323 -0.10 11.87 -21.11
N GLN A 324 -1.41 11.78 -21.30
CA GLN A 324 -2.37 12.70 -20.71
C GLN A 324 -2.31 12.70 -19.18
N LEU A 325 -2.30 11.52 -18.56
CA LEU A 325 -2.24 11.37 -17.10
C LEU A 325 -0.99 12.02 -16.51
N ILE A 326 0.17 11.82 -17.16
CA ILE A 326 1.45 12.41 -16.73
C ILE A 326 1.46 13.94 -16.97
N SER A 327 0.91 14.41 -18.08
CA SER A 327 0.87 15.85 -18.39
C SER A 327 -0.01 16.66 -17.42
N LEU A 328 -0.96 16.00 -16.74
CA LEU A 328 -1.82 16.61 -15.72
C LEU A 328 -1.18 16.64 -14.33
N MET A 329 0.02 16.03 -14.16
CA MET A 329 0.72 16.14 -12.89
C MET A 329 1.08 17.58 -12.57
N PRO A 330 0.80 18.04 -11.34
CA PRO A 330 1.26 19.35 -10.91
C PRO A 330 2.80 19.37 -10.94
N GLU A 331 3.39 20.25 -11.73
CA GLU A 331 4.82 20.57 -11.63
C GLU A 331 5.04 21.36 -10.35
N PHE A 332 5.32 20.68 -9.25
CA PHE A 332 5.80 21.36 -8.07
C PHE A 332 7.30 21.63 -8.25
N LYS A 333 7.65 22.82 -8.74
CA LYS A 333 9.03 23.34 -8.72
C LYS A 333 9.34 23.72 -7.27
N GLY A 334 9.60 22.72 -6.43
CA GLY A 334 9.99 22.92 -5.04
C GLY A 334 11.27 23.74 -4.93
N MET A 335 11.66 24.09 -3.69
CA MET A 335 12.87 24.81 -3.34
C MET A 335 14.06 24.33 -4.17
N SER A 336 14.93 25.26 -4.62
CA SER A 336 16.17 24.94 -5.32
C SER A 336 17.00 23.93 -4.52
N GLN A 337 17.82 23.10 -5.19
CA GLN A 337 18.67 22.09 -4.54
C GLN A 337 19.57 22.65 -3.41
N GLU A 338 19.85 23.96 -3.40
CA GLU A 338 20.58 24.64 -2.34
C GLU A 338 19.75 24.81 -1.06
N GLY A 339 18.43 24.98 -1.16
CA GLY A 339 17.53 25.07 0.01
C GLY A 339 17.31 23.76 0.73
N LEU A 340 17.45 22.60 0.04
CA LEU A 340 17.30 21.26 0.62
C LEU A 340 18.53 20.80 1.45
N LYS A 341 19.70 21.40 1.25
CA LYS A 341 20.91 21.06 2.02
C LYS A 341 20.99 21.76 3.39
N LEU A 342 20.06 22.65 3.69
CA LEU A 342 19.99 23.45 4.94
C LEU A 342 18.76 23.10 5.80
N ALA A 343 17.96 22.12 5.43
CA ALA A 343 16.86 21.55 6.18
C ALA A 343 17.22 20.13 6.66
#